data_8330705bf2db4c0f371164a31330615e
#
_entry.id   8330705bf2db4c0f371164a31330615e
#
_cell.length_a   1.000
_cell.length_b   1.000
_cell.length_c   1.000
_cell.angle_alpha   90.00
_cell.angle_beta   90.00
_cell.angle_gamma   90.00
#
_symmetry.space_group_name_H-M   'P 1'
#
loop_
_entity.id
_entity.type
_entity.pdbx_description
1 polymer ?
#
loop_
_entity_poly.entity_id
_entity_poly.type
_entity_poly.pdbx_seq_one_letter_code
_entity_poly.pdbx_strand_id
1 'polypeptide(L)'
;AVLVLVAIYDFLSQFTKTHIIGKVISILLSAVLLYTFLFTSKVDTTLDKISSNGNNVQEITDVVDVVVLKKDKAQSLSDTLSYTFGYNSTVDADDNQDAIQKINFNNNADIKTKEYTTWEDIIPALEAGTDIQAMLINDNTLSSFDEEYEEFLYSIRIVGTIELKRTIELSESDKKVNEEPFVIYISGNDEEGKILSTGRSDVNILCVIHPITRQVLLITTPRDAYINLTNPGTGAQGYDKLTHAGQWGIEGSILNLQNLYDLNIDYYVKINFTGCETIVDALGGVTINSSVDFVNGLEAAPTRYHYVIGDNECNGEQTLAFCRERNAFLDGDYQRGRNQLAALTAIINKLTSPAILAKYSALLDSVGDMLYTNMPVSDITSLVKGQLANSRSWNIQTYSTGAEPDSRLCQHFGSYRSVSLLYQADVDIAKQLAKKIINGDIFDAQEYYDEEISKVSNPTGLMSLPNTSKHQALTKKKLLLPHQLRVHQQLSSSRLQLKQLPHLQKQQQLQQLLHRPLLLITI
;
A
#
# COMPACT_ATOMS: atom_id res chain seq x y z
N ALA A 1 18.12 -39.77 -15.04
CA ALA A 1 17.79 -40.92 -15.91
C ALA A 1 17.95 -40.55 -17.41
N VAL A 2 17.30 -39.50 -17.91
CA VAL A 2 17.36 -39.13 -19.34
C VAL A 2 18.79 -38.83 -19.80
N LEU A 3 19.57 -38.06 -19.02
CA LEU A 3 20.98 -37.75 -19.33
C LEU A 3 21.86 -38.98 -19.47
N VAL A 4 21.66 -39.98 -18.59
CA VAL A 4 22.40 -41.25 -18.65
C VAL A 4 22.04 -42.02 -19.91
N LEU A 5 20.75 -42.04 -20.30
CA LEU A 5 20.30 -42.68 -21.53
C LEU A 5 20.88 -42.01 -22.79
N VAL A 6 20.93 -40.66 -22.78
CA VAL A 6 21.53 -39.89 -23.90
C VAL A 6 23.04 -40.12 -23.97
N ALA A 7 23.74 -40.10 -22.84
CA ALA A 7 25.16 -40.42 -22.81
C ALA A 7 25.48 -41.86 -23.30
N ILE A 8 24.64 -42.81 -22.91
CA ILE A 8 24.75 -44.20 -23.41
C ILE A 8 24.48 -44.25 -24.93
N TYR A 9 23.44 -43.53 -25.40
CA TYR A 9 23.13 -43.45 -26.82
C TYR A 9 24.25 -42.81 -27.62
N ASP A 10 24.80 -41.66 -27.14
CA ASP A 10 25.93 -41.00 -27.78
C ASP A 10 27.17 -41.88 -27.86
N PHE A 11 27.51 -42.54 -26.74
CA PHE A 11 28.62 -43.53 -26.72
C PHE A 11 28.40 -44.67 -27.72
N LEU A 12 27.21 -45.29 -27.74
CA LEU A 12 26.92 -46.38 -28.63
C LEU A 12 26.87 -45.91 -30.10
N SER A 13 26.43 -44.69 -30.39
CA SER A 13 26.38 -44.13 -31.72
C SER A 13 27.75 -43.96 -32.37
N GLN A 14 28.84 -43.83 -31.57
CA GLN A 14 30.20 -43.71 -32.09
C GLN A 14 30.61 -44.95 -32.92
N PHE A 15 30.01 -46.10 -32.66
CA PHE A 15 30.32 -47.37 -33.33
C PHE A 15 29.39 -47.67 -34.54
N THR A 16 28.51 -46.73 -34.90
CA THR A 16 27.55 -46.90 -35.99
C THR A 16 27.69 -45.81 -37.02
N LYS A 17 27.05 -46.00 -38.23
CA LYS A 17 26.98 -44.97 -39.27
C LYS A 17 26.19 -43.71 -38.85
N THR A 18 25.51 -43.76 -37.69
CA THR A 18 24.67 -42.65 -37.17
C THR A 18 25.44 -41.75 -36.19
N HIS A 19 26.78 -41.87 -36.05
CA HIS A 19 27.61 -41.08 -35.14
C HIS A 19 27.46 -39.57 -35.29
N ILE A 20 27.16 -39.08 -36.51
CA ILE A 20 26.93 -37.62 -36.72
C ILE A 20 25.63 -37.18 -36.07
N ILE A 21 24.56 -38.00 -36.21
CA ILE A 21 23.25 -37.71 -35.60
C ILE A 21 23.36 -37.71 -34.08
N GLY A 22 24.10 -38.68 -33.49
CA GLY A 22 24.36 -38.70 -32.06
C GLY A 22 25.06 -37.44 -31.55
N LYS A 23 26.10 -36.97 -32.26
CA LYS A 23 26.80 -35.72 -31.92
C LYS A 23 25.90 -34.48 -31.99
N VAL A 24 25.06 -34.39 -33.05
CA VAL A 24 24.10 -33.27 -33.15
C VAL A 24 23.10 -33.28 -31.98
N ILE A 25 22.56 -34.45 -31.63
CA ILE A 25 21.65 -34.58 -30.50
C ILE A 25 22.37 -34.22 -29.17
N SER A 26 23.59 -34.68 -28.94
CA SER A 26 24.37 -34.35 -27.76
C SER A 26 24.68 -32.85 -27.66
N ILE A 27 25.02 -32.19 -28.76
CA ILE A 27 25.25 -30.74 -28.79
C ILE A 27 23.96 -30.00 -28.47
N LEU A 28 22.84 -30.36 -29.06
CA LEU A 28 21.54 -29.75 -28.80
C LEU A 28 21.14 -29.94 -27.33
N LEU A 29 21.33 -31.14 -26.78
CA LEU A 29 21.02 -31.43 -25.40
C LEU A 29 21.94 -30.69 -24.43
N SER A 30 23.23 -30.59 -24.74
CA SER A 30 24.20 -29.80 -23.97
C SER A 30 23.85 -28.31 -23.99
N ALA A 31 23.38 -27.79 -25.13
CA ALA A 31 22.92 -26.40 -25.25
C ALA A 31 21.64 -26.16 -24.42
N VAL A 32 20.70 -27.11 -24.42
CA VAL A 32 19.49 -27.04 -23.57
C VAL A 32 19.87 -27.10 -22.10
N LEU A 33 20.81 -27.99 -21.71
CA LEU A 33 21.27 -28.10 -20.33
C LEU A 33 22.03 -26.87 -19.87
N LEU A 34 22.89 -26.31 -20.72
CA LEU A 34 23.57 -25.05 -20.44
C LEU A 34 22.58 -23.90 -20.30
N TYR A 35 21.59 -23.83 -21.20
CA TYR A 35 20.53 -22.84 -21.10
C TYR A 35 19.73 -22.99 -19.81
N THR A 36 19.31 -24.21 -19.44
CA THR A 36 18.58 -24.44 -18.18
C THR A 36 19.43 -24.14 -16.97
N PHE A 37 20.72 -24.44 -16.98
CA PHE A 37 21.64 -24.11 -15.89
C PHE A 37 21.82 -22.59 -15.74
N LEU A 38 22.07 -21.88 -16.85
CA LEU A 38 22.19 -20.41 -16.83
C LEU A 38 20.89 -19.74 -16.41
N PHE A 39 19.76 -20.30 -16.87
CA PHE A 39 18.42 -19.83 -16.49
C PHE A 39 18.16 -19.99 -14.99
N THR A 40 18.40 -21.20 -14.45
CA THR A 40 18.19 -21.45 -12.99
C THR A 40 19.12 -20.60 -12.13
N SER A 41 20.39 -20.48 -12.51
CA SER A 41 21.36 -19.66 -11.78
C SER A 41 20.95 -18.17 -11.77
N LYS A 42 20.40 -17.68 -12.90
CA LYS A 42 19.92 -16.31 -12.98
C LYS A 42 18.64 -16.09 -12.16
N VAL A 43 17.73 -17.05 -12.21
CA VAL A 43 16.52 -17.05 -11.36
C VAL A 43 16.91 -17.02 -9.89
N ASP A 44 17.80 -17.90 -9.46
CA ASP A 44 18.25 -18.00 -8.07
C ASP A 44 18.85 -16.65 -7.60
N THR A 45 19.76 -16.04 -8.39
CA THR A 45 20.39 -14.76 -8.01
C THR A 45 19.39 -13.59 -7.92
N THR A 46 18.37 -13.55 -8.76
CA THR A 46 17.35 -12.48 -8.70
C THR A 46 16.37 -12.71 -7.57
N LEU A 47 15.95 -13.98 -7.36
CA LEU A 47 15.11 -14.33 -6.22
C LEU A 47 15.84 -14.08 -4.89
N ASP A 48 17.15 -14.37 -4.80
CA ASP A 48 17.97 -14.03 -3.63
C ASP A 48 17.95 -12.53 -3.34
N LYS A 49 18.03 -11.68 -4.35
CA LYS A 49 17.92 -10.21 -4.18
C LYS A 49 16.54 -9.82 -3.65
N ILE A 50 15.46 -10.32 -4.26
CA ILE A 50 14.08 -10.02 -3.83
C ILE A 50 13.87 -10.46 -2.38
N SER A 51 14.28 -11.68 -2.04
CA SER A 51 14.16 -12.23 -0.69
C SER A 51 15.12 -11.55 0.30
N SER A 52 16.35 -11.19 -0.11
CA SER A 52 17.29 -10.50 0.77
C SER A 52 16.87 -9.05 1.08
N ASN A 53 16.16 -8.40 0.17
CA ASN A 53 15.58 -7.08 0.41
C ASN A 53 14.39 -7.13 1.40
N GLY A 54 13.75 -8.30 1.53
CA GLY A 54 12.66 -8.57 2.45
C GLY A 54 13.04 -9.47 3.63
N ASN A 55 14.28 -9.42 4.12
CA ASN A 55 14.75 -10.26 5.23
C ASN A 55 13.79 -10.20 6.42
N ASN A 56 13.67 -11.33 7.15
CA ASN A 56 12.91 -11.41 8.42
C ASN A 56 13.48 -10.49 9.51
N VAL A 57 14.71 -10.02 9.32
CA VAL A 57 15.34 -8.98 10.15
C VAL A 57 15.41 -7.72 9.31
N GLN A 58 14.58 -6.74 9.62
CA GLN A 58 14.52 -5.48 8.90
C GLN A 58 15.12 -4.36 9.76
N GLU A 59 16.14 -3.66 9.23
CA GLU A 59 16.62 -2.43 9.84
C GLU A 59 15.71 -1.28 9.38
N ILE A 60 14.92 -0.73 10.30
CA ILE A 60 14.10 0.45 10.07
C ILE A 60 14.88 1.66 10.56
N THR A 61 14.88 2.72 9.76
CA THR A 61 15.41 4.01 10.17
C THR A 61 14.24 4.98 10.30
N ASP A 62 13.86 5.29 11.54
CA ASP A 62 12.96 6.39 11.82
C ASP A 62 13.75 7.69 11.83
N VAL A 63 13.14 8.75 11.30
CA VAL A 63 13.78 10.05 11.14
C VAL A 63 12.98 11.07 11.92
N VAL A 64 13.62 11.74 12.88
CA VAL A 64 13.02 12.86 13.61
C VAL A 64 13.67 14.16 13.17
N ASP A 65 12.87 15.03 12.60
CA ASP A 65 13.29 16.34 12.15
C ASP A 65 13.21 17.39 13.25
N VAL A 66 14.20 18.26 13.27
CA VAL A 66 14.20 19.49 14.05
C VAL A 66 13.75 20.62 13.13
N VAL A 67 12.57 21.14 13.37
CA VAL A 67 11.99 22.21 12.57
C VAL A 67 11.96 23.53 13.33
N VAL A 68 12.19 24.63 12.61
CA VAL A 68 12.05 26.00 13.10
C VAL A 68 11.26 26.82 12.08
N LEU A 69 10.73 27.96 12.48
CA LEU A 69 10.09 28.86 11.52
C LEU A 69 11.12 29.40 10.51
N LYS A 70 10.74 29.61 9.26
CA LYS A 70 11.63 30.18 8.20
C LYS A 70 12.21 31.55 8.58
N LYS A 71 11.48 32.34 9.39
CA LYS A 71 11.94 33.63 9.93
C LYS A 71 12.99 33.52 11.03
N ASP A 72 13.20 32.32 11.60
CA ASP A 72 14.18 32.09 12.66
C ASP A 72 15.62 32.22 12.12
N LYS A 73 16.58 32.50 12.97
CA LYS A 73 17.99 32.72 12.61
C LYS A 73 18.80 31.42 12.55
N ALA A 74 18.35 30.38 13.27
CA ALA A 74 19.06 29.09 13.32
C ALA A 74 19.17 28.47 11.93
N GLN A 75 20.35 28.04 11.51
CA GLN A 75 20.60 27.40 10.22
C GLN A 75 20.93 25.90 10.37
N SER A 76 21.23 25.48 11.59
CA SER A 76 21.63 24.11 11.94
C SER A 76 21.08 23.73 13.31
N LEU A 77 21.09 22.41 13.62
CA LEU A 77 20.78 21.89 14.95
C LEU A 77 21.61 22.57 16.05
N SER A 78 22.90 22.81 15.78
CA SER A 78 23.80 23.44 16.77
C SER A 78 23.33 24.83 17.19
N ASP A 79 22.68 25.56 16.30
CA ASP A 79 22.17 26.91 16.60
C ASP A 79 20.93 26.87 17.51
N THR A 80 20.27 25.71 17.62
CA THR A 80 19.02 25.52 18.38
C THR A 80 19.24 24.97 19.79
N LEU A 81 20.45 24.56 20.18
CA LEU A 81 20.69 23.88 21.46
C LEU A 81 20.30 24.69 22.70
N SER A 82 20.16 26.00 22.57
CA SER A 82 19.66 26.87 23.65
C SER A 82 18.14 27.10 23.64
N TYR A 83 17.45 26.59 22.61
CA TYR A 83 16.00 26.74 22.44
C TYR A 83 15.23 25.79 23.35
N THR A 84 13.94 26.08 23.51
CA THR A 84 12.99 25.10 24.04
C THR A 84 12.36 24.36 22.88
N PHE A 85 12.48 23.03 22.87
CA PHE A 85 11.93 22.15 21.85
C PHE A 85 10.53 21.71 22.25
N GLY A 86 9.54 21.98 21.41
CA GLY A 86 8.23 21.36 21.53
C GLY A 86 8.22 19.98 20.91
N TYR A 87 7.46 19.05 21.46
CA TYR A 87 7.20 17.76 20.83
C TYR A 87 5.81 17.23 21.22
N ASN A 88 5.25 16.37 20.37
CA ASN A 88 3.99 15.71 20.66
C ASN A 88 4.27 14.47 21.53
N SER A 89 3.67 14.42 22.73
CA SER A 89 3.86 13.31 23.68
C SER A 89 2.87 12.15 23.48
N THR A 90 1.96 12.25 22.52
CA THR A 90 1.00 11.20 22.16
C THR A 90 1.28 10.60 20.79
N VAL A 91 1.95 11.35 19.92
CA VAL A 91 2.36 10.94 18.58
C VAL A 91 3.87 10.83 18.54
N ASP A 92 4.38 9.67 18.12
CA ASP A 92 5.81 9.38 18.03
C ASP A 92 6.57 9.66 19.35
N ALA A 93 5.92 9.41 20.50
CA ALA A 93 6.44 9.77 21.81
C ALA A 93 7.82 9.17 22.08
N ASP A 94 8.02 7.89 21.78
CA ASP A 94 9.28 7.18 21.98
C ASP A 94 10.37 7.70 21.06
N ASP A 95 10.04 7.96 19.76
CA ASP A 95 10.98 8.54 18.81
C ASP A 95 11.44 9.93 19.24
N ASN A 96 10.51 10.75 19.72
CA ASN A 96 10.85 12.07 20.24
C ASN A 96 11.79 11.99 21.46
N GLN A 97 11.55 11.05 22.37
CA GLN A 97 12.43 10.85 23.54
C GLN A 97 13.82 10.34 23.13
N ASP A 98 13.88 9.37 22.22
CA ASP A 98 15.14 8.85 21.69
C ASP A 98 15.92 9.94 20.94
N ALA A 99 15.22 10.78 20.16
CA ALA A 99 15.83 11.92 19.48
C ALA A 99 16.40 12.95 20.47
N ILE A 100 15.66 13.28 21.55
CA ILE A 100 16.12 14.17 22.62
C ILE A 100 17.40 13.61 23.26
N GLN A 101 17.41 12.32 23.63
CA GLN A 101 18.58 11.67 24.20
C GLN A 101 19.79 11.73 23.25
N LYS A 102 19.56 11.47 21.97
CA LYS A 102 20.61 11.47 20.93
C LYS A 102 21.14 12.87 20.65
N ILE A 103 20.28 13.90 20.65
CA ILE A 103 20.70 15.30 20.54
C ILE A 103 21.59 15.66 21.74
N ASN A 104 21.16 15.34 22.95
CA ASN A 104 21.91 15.63 24.17
C ASN A 104 23.27 14.93 24.19
N PHE A 105 23.29 13.64 23.83
CA PHE A 105 24.51 12.85 23.79
C PHE A 105 25.51 13.39 22.75
N ASN A 106 25.05 13.59 21.51
CA ASN A 106 25.94 13.98 20.41
C ASN A 106 26.50 15.39 20.54
N ASN A 107 25.77 16.29 21.21
CA ASN A 107 26.17 17.69 21.34
C ASN A 107 26.68 18.03 22.76
N ASN A 108 26.76 17.04 23.65
CA ASN A 108 27.08 17.27 25.07
C ASN A 108 26.22 18.40 25.66
N ALA A 109 24.92 18.36 25.41
CA ALA A 109 23.94 19.37 25.76
C ALA A 109 22.85 18.77 26.67
N ASP A 110 22.05 19.64 27.23
CA ASP A 110 20.80 19.31 27.95
C ASP A 110 19.72 20.27 27.45
N ILE A 111 19.09 19.90 26.31
CA ILE A 111 18.10 20.76 25.66
C ILE A 111 16.83 20.86 26.52
N LYS A 112 16.22 22.04 26.52
CA LYS A 112 14.94 22.27 27.19
C LYS A 112 13.82 21.73 26.30
N THR A 113 12.87 21.01 26.89
CA THR A 113 11.73 20.43 26.18
C THR A 113 10.40 20.86 26.78
N LYS A 114 9.35 20.88 25.95
CA LYS A 114 7.96 21.11 26.36
C LYS A 114 7.03 20.16 25.61
N GLU A 115 6.20 19.45 26.37
CA GLU A 115 5.25 18.48 25.86
C GLU A 115 3.94 19.13 25.41
N TYR A 116 3.38 18.61 24.34
CA TYR A 116 2.05 18.90 23.82
C TYR A 116 1.36 17.60 23.41
N THR A 117 0.04 17.58 23.43
CA THR A 117 -0.74 16.37 23.11
C THR A 117 -1.43 16.44 21.75
N THR A 118 -1.49 17.63 21.13
CA THR A 118 -2.15 17.85 19.83
C THR A 118 -1.32 18.78 18.96
N TRP A 119 -1.51 18.68 17.64
CA TRP A 119 -0.87 19.59 16.68
C TRP A 119 -1.50 20.98 16.73
N GLU A 120 -2.78 21.07 17.10
CA GLU A 120 -3.50 22.32 17.29
C GLU A 120 -2.94 23.18 18.44
N ASP A 121 -2.22 22.58 19.37
CA ASP A 121 -1.57 23.30 20.48
C ASP A 121 -0.10 23.62 20.19
N ILE A 122 0.66 22.67 19.61
CA ILE A 122 2.11 22.82 19.39
C ILE A 122 2.42 23.77 18.22
N ILE A 123 1.65 23.72 17.13
CA ILE A 123 1.86 24.57 15.94
C ILE A 123 1.73 26.05 16.30
N PRO A 124 0.62 26.51 16.92
CA PRO A 124 0.51 27.90 17.36
C PRO A 124 1.57 28.33 18.39
N ALA A 125 2.02 27.41 19.25
CA ALA A 125 3.07 27.71 20.21
C ALA A 125 4.43 27.97 19.51
N LEU A 126 4.75 27.21 18.46
CA LEU A 126 5.93 27.44 17.63
C LEU A 126 5.81 28.76 16.84
N GLU A 127 4.65 29.05 16.26
CA GLU A 127 4.41 30.28 15.52
C GLU A 127 4.54 31.54 16.37
N ALA A 128 4.07 31.46 17.63
CA ALA A 128 4.22 32.53 18.62
C ALA A 128 5.68 32.72 19.06
N GLY A 129 6.47 31.65 19.10
CA GLY A 129 7.89 31.65 19.47
C GLY A 129 8.17 32.04 20.93
N THR A 130 7.15 32.12 21.78
CA THR A 130 7.28 32.51 23.18
C THR A 130 7.60 31.34 24.09
N ASP A 131 6.95 30.22 23.86
CA ASP A 131 7.08 29.01 24.69
C ASP A 131 8.12 28.03 24.13
N ILE A 132 8.10 27.83 22.81
CA ILE A 132 9.03 26.97 22.08
C ILE A 132 9.56 27.72 20.86
N GLN A 133 10.79 27.42 20.44
CA GLN A 133 11.45 28.02 19.29
C GLN A 133 11.83 26.96 18.25
N ALA A 134 11.86 25.69 18.63
CA ALA A 134 12.05 24.54 17.75
C ALA A 134 11.00 23.46 18.05
N MET A 135 10.74 22.57 17.10
CA MET A 135 9.87 21.43 17.28
C MET A 135 10.55 20.16 16.77
N LEU A 136 10.37 19.06 17.51
CA LEU A 136 10.71 17.71 17.07
C LEU A 136 9.47 17.09 16.44
N ILE A 137 9.63 16.49 15.28
CA ILE A 137 8.56 15.80 14.58
C ILE A 137 9.14 14.67 13.72
N ASN A 138 8.54 13.50 13.75
CA ASN A 138 8.92 12.40 12.87
C ASN A 138 8.63 12.81 11.41
N ASP A 139 9.58 12.53 10.48
CA ASP A 139 9.49 12.89 9.06
C ASP A 139 8.25 12.26 8.40
N ASN A 140 7.90 11.01 8.73
CA ASN A 140 6.69 10.37 8.23
C ASN A 140 5.42 11.12 8.69
N THR A 141 5.39 11.58 9.94
CA THR A 141 4.29 12.40 10.47
C THR A 141 4.24 13.75 9.77
N LEU A 142 5.36 14.42 9.61
CA LEU A 142 5.46 15.69 8.89
C LEU A 142 5.00 15.56 7.42
N SER A 143 5.47 14.52 6.75
CA SER A 143 5.09 14.21 5.35
C SER A 143 3.62 13.81 5.20
N SER A 144 2.95 13.38 6.27
CA SER A 144 1.53 13.03 6.27
C SER A 144 0.60 14.22 6.52
N PHE A 145 1.14 15.39 6.80
CA PHE A 145 0.36 16.62 6.89
C PHE A 145 -0.20 16.96 5.50
N ASP A 146 -1.50 17.25 5.46
CA ASP A 146 -2.26 17.53 4.25
C ASP A 146 -2.58 19.03 4.11
N GLU A 147 -3.55 19.36 3.23
CA GLU A 147 -4.00 20.73 2.95
C GLU A 147 -4.35 21.52 4.23
N GLU A 148 -4.74 20.87 5.32
CA GLU A 148 -5.08 21.56 6.58
C GLU A 148 -3.86 22.23 7.22
N TYR A 149 -2.67 21.65 7.03
CA TYR A 149 -1.40 22.15 7.56
C TYR A 149 -0.50 22.78 6.49
N GLU A 150 -1.00 23.03 5.28
CA GLU A 150 -0.22 23.55 4.16
C GLU A 150 0.48 24.89 4.51
N GLU A 151 -0.22 25.81 5.17
CA GLU A 151 0.33 27.11 5.60
C GLU A 151 1.47 26.91 6.60
N PHE A 152 1.31 25.98 7.54
CA PHE A 152 2.35 25.62 8.48
C PHE A 152 3.57 25.02 7.78
N LEU A 153 3.39 24.07 6.87
CA LEU A 153 4.47 23.46 6.09
C LEU A 153 5.26 24.50 5.29
N TYR A 154 4.58 25.49 4.73
CA TYR A 154 5.26 26.62 4.06
C TYR A 154 5.98 27.57 5.02
N SER A 155 5.63 27.59 6.29
CA SER A 155 6.20 28.50 7.28
C SER A 155 7.48 27.99 7.95
N ILE A 156 7.76 26.69 7.87
CA ILE A 156 8.87 26.02 8.57
C ILE A 156 10.03 25.67 7.66
N ARG A 157 11.18 25.35 8.28
CA ARG A 157 12.32 24.67 7.64
C ARG A 157 12.94 23.68 8.61
N ILE A 158 13.52 22.62 8.08
CA ILE A 158 14.31 21.63 8.81
C ILE A 158 15.72 22.19 9.00
N VAL A 159 16.24 22.15 10.23
CA VAL A 159 17.59 22.60 10.61
C VAL A 159 18.46 21.47 11.13
N GLY A 160 17.90 20.29 11.30
CA GLY A 160 18.61 19.07 11.70
C GLY A 160 17.73 17.86 11.59
N THR A 161 18.35 16.70 11.44
CA THR A 161 17.68 15.41 11.29
C THR A 161 18.37 14.39 12.20
N ILE A 162 17.60 13.62 12.95
CA ILE A 162 18.06 12.58 13.87
C ILE A 162 17.56 11.24 13.34
N GLU A 163 18.49 10.39 12.87
CA GLU A 163 18.16 9.03 12.44
C GLU A 163 18.11 8.08 13.64
N LEU A 164 17.04 7.34 13.82
CA LEU A 164 16.85 6.32 14.86
C LEU A 164 16.77 4.95 14.17
N LYS A 165 17.79 4.14 14.37
CA LYS A 165 17.86 2.79 13.78
C LYS A 165 17.27 1.77 14.73
N ARG A 166 16.33 0.98 14.22
CA ARG A 166 15.69 -0.13 14.93
C ARG A 166 15.76 -1.38 14.09
N THR A 167 15.87 -2.51 14.74
CA THR A 167 15.81 -3.82 14.09
C THR A 167 14.51 -4.48 14.47
N ILE A 168 13.73 -4.89 13.47
CA ILE A 168 12.49 -5.64 13.66
C ILE A 168 12.68 -7.03 13.07
N GLU A 169 12.28 -8.07 13.82
CA GLU A 169 12.30 -9.45 13.38
C GLU A 169 10.88 -9.89 13.03
N LEU A 170 10.66 -10.26 11.77
CA LEU A 170 9.44 -10.94 11.32
C LEU A 170 9.57 -12.43 11.59
N SER A 171 8.48 -13.04 12.05
CA SER A 171 8.45 -14.50 12.20
C SER A 171 8.61 -15.20 10.86
N GLU A 172 9.47 -16.21 10.81
CA GLU A 172 9.57 -17.10 9.66
C GLU A 172 8.35 -18.02 9.58
N SER A 173 7.92 -18.32 8.36
CA SER A 173 6.84 -19.27 8.11
C SER A 173 7.43 -20.63 7.73
N ASP A 174 6.96 -21.70 8.41
CA ASP A 174 7.34 -23.08 8.12
C ASP A 174 6.41 -23.75 7.09
N LYS A 175 5.57 -22.98 6.40
CA LYS A 175 4.54 -23.49 5.49
C LYS A 175 5.13 -24.21 4.30
N LYS A 176 4.57 -25.39 4.01
CA LYS A 176 4.80 -26.08 2.73
C LYS A 176 3.85 -25.53 1.67
N VAL A 177 4.28 -24.48 0.98
CA VAL A 177 3.46 -23.65 0.09
C VAL A 177 2.73 -24.39 -1.05
N ASN A 178 3.12 -25.65 -1.37
CA ASN A 178 2.42 -26.51 -2.33
C ASN A 178 1.43 -27.49 -1.68
N GLU A 179 1.44 -27.62 -0.34
CA GLU A 179 0.67 -28.61 0.39
C GLU A 179 -0.29 -27.98 1.42
N GLU A 180 0.09 -26.85 2.01
CA GLU A 180 -0.62 -26.20 3.10
C GLU A 180 -1.16 -24.84 2.69
N PRO A 181 -2.32 -24.42 3.22
CA PRO A 181 -2.82 -23.07 3.00
C PRO A 181 -1.94 -22.04 3.70
N PHE A 182 -1.82 -20.87 3.08
CA PHE A 182 -1.03 -19.75 3.60
C PHE A 182 -1.64 -18.39 3.20
N VAL A 183 -1.22 -17.36 3.91
CA VAL A 183 -1.72 -15.99 3.72
C VAL A 183 -0.57 -15.06 3.38
N ILE A 184 -0.74 -14.27 2.31
CA ILE A 184 0.18 -13.20 1.92
C ILE A 184 -0.52 -11.86 2.14
N TYR A 185 0.14 -10.94 2.85
CA TYR A 185 -0.26 -9.55 2.88
C TYR A 185 0.39 -8.78 1.73
N ILE A 186 -0.43 -8.12 0.91
CA ILE A 186 0.02 -7.28 -0.18
C ILE A 186 -0.17 -5.83 0.22
N SER A 187 0.97 -5.13 0.38
CA SER A 187 1.06 -3.72 0.74
C SER A 187 1.48 -2.89 -0.46
N GLY A 188 0.73 -1.87 -0.78
CA GLY A 188 1.08 -0.92 -1.84
C GLY A 188 1.26 0.49 -1.29
N ASN A 189 2.38 1.13 -1.66
CA ASN A 189 2.68 2.52 -1.32
C ASN A 189 2.54 3.41 -2.55
N ASP A 190 2.11 4.66 -2.35
CA ASP A 190 1.99 5.65 -3.43
C ASP A 190 3.30 6.43 -3.66
N GLU A 191 4.42 5.74 -3.58
CA GLU A 191 5.77 6.27 -3.74
C GLU A 191 6.34 5.87 -5.10
N GLU A 192 7.23 6.72 -5.64
CA GLU A 192 8.01 6.44 -6.84
C GLU A 192 9.46 6.08 -6.48
N GLY A 193 10.10 5.26 -7.30
CA GLY A 193 11.50 4.88 -7.14
C GLY A 193 11.72 3.73 -6.18
N LYS A 194 12.58 3.90 -5.19
CA LYS A 194 12.89 2.84 -4.21
C LYS A 194 11.77 2.68 -3.19
N ILE A 195 11.49 1.44 -2.82
CA ILE A 195 10.56 1.14 -1.74
C ILE A 195 11.21 1.50 -0.41
N LEU A 196 10.55 2.36 0.38
CA LEU A 196 10.97 2.69 1.73
C LEU A 196 10.52 1.61 2.72
N SER A 197 11.28 1.44 3.81
CA SER A 197 10.93 0.48 4.87
C SER A 197 9.65 0.90 5.62
N THR A 198 9.49 2.18 5.86
CA THR A 198 8.34 2.81 6.50
C THR A 198 7.54 3.64 5.50
N GLY A 199 6.34 4.04 5.84
CA GLY A 199 5.46 4.85 5.01
C GLY A 199 4.04 4.32 4.99
N ARG A 200 3.10 5.13 4.51
CA ARG A 200 1.67 4.75 4.47
C ARG A 200 1.45 3.58 3.51
N SER A 201 0.64 2.61 3.96
CA SER A 201 0.15 1.54 3.09
C SER A 201 -1.21 1.92 2.51
N ASP A 202 -1.23 2.27 1.24
CA ASP A 202 -2.43 2.72 0.52
C ASP A 202 -3.21 1.56 -0.11
N VAL A 203 -2.58 0.40 -0.22
CA VAL A 203 -3.19 -0.87 -0.63
C VAL A 203 -3.00 -1.88 0.48
N ASN A 204 -4.10 -2.39 1.01
CA ASN A 204 -4.11 -3.39 2.08
C ASN A 204 -4.95 -4.59 1.63
N ILE A 205 -4.32 -5.58 1.01
CA ILE A 205 -4.98 -6.78 0.49
C ILE A 205 -4.40 -8.02 1.17
N LEU A 206 -5.27 -8.85 1.76
CA LEU A 206 -4.93 -10.20 2.20
C LEU A 206 -5.22 -11.17 1.05
N CYS A 207 -4.22 -11.97 0.70
CA CYS A 207 -4.32 -13.03 -0.29
C CYS A 207 -4.26 -14.37 0.42
N VAL A 208 -5.42 -15.01 0.60
CA VAL A 208 -5.56 -16.32 1.26
C VAL A 208 -5.53 -17.40 0.19
N ILE A 209 -4.56 -18.32 0.27
CA ILE A 209 -4.26 -19.28 -0.78
C ILE A 209 -4.37 -20.71 -0.24
N HIS A 210 -5.08 -21.58 -0.97
CA HIS A 210 -5.08 -23.02 -0.72
C HIS A 210 -4.54 -23.76 -1.95
N PRO A 211 -3.30 -24.27 -1.92
CA PRO A 211 -2.62 -24.80 -3.10
C PRO A 211 -3.24 -26.08 -3.65
N ILE A 212 -3.79 -26.95 -2.78
CA ILE A 212 -4.40 -28.21 -3.20
C ILE A 212 -5.73 -28.00 -3.92
N THR A 213 -6.60 -27.16 -3.36
CA THR A 213 -7.93 -26.84 -3.96
C THR A 213 -7.84 -25.78 -5.06
N ARG A 214 -6.68 -25.14 -5.22
CA ARG A 214 -6.45 -24.08 -6.20
C ARG A 214 -7.37 -22.89 -6.02
N GLN A 215 -7.62 -22.50 -4.79
CA GLN A 215 -8.43 -21.35 -4.46
C GLN A 215 -7.55 -20.20 -3.97
N VAL A 216 -7.91 -18.99 -4.37
CA VAL A 216 -7.34 -17.73 -3.90
C VAL A 216 -8.50 -16.82 -3.53
N LEU A 217 -8.46 -16.25 -2.34
CA LEU A 217 -9.37 -15.20 -1.91
C LEU A 217 -8.57 -13.92 -1.66
N LEU A 218 -8.92 -12.85 -2.35
CA LEU A 218 -8.35 -11.52 -2.16
C LEU A 218 -9.33 -10.68 -1.34
N ILE A 219 -8.89 -10.25 -0.14
CA ILE A 219 -9.69 -9.40 0.76
C ILE A 219 -9.04 -8.02 0.80
N THR A 220 -9.73 -6.97 0.34
CA THR A 220 -9.26 -5.59 0.49
C THR A 220 -9.89 -4.91 1.69
N THR A 221 -9.06 -4.18 2.45
CA THR A 221 -9.48 -3.33 3.56
C THR A 221 -9.23 -1.87 3.17
N PRO A 222 -10.21 -0.96 3.33
CA PRO A 222 -10.00 0.45 3.06
C PRO A 222 -8.78 0.98 3.82
N ARG A 223 -7.93 1.76 3.15
CA ARG A 223 -6.73 2.35 3.80
C ARG A 223 -7.07 3.23 4.99
N ASP A 224 -8.22 3.92 4.90
CA ASP A 224 -8.73 4.82 5.94
C ASP A 224 -9.58 4.09 7.00
N ALA A 225 -9.57 2.74 7.03
CA ALA A 225 -10.27 1.94 8.04
C ALA A 225 -9.84 2.37 9.44
N TYR A 226 -10.82 2.82 10.25
CA TYR A 226 -10.60 3.31 11.61
C TYR A 226 -10.69 2.17 12.60
N ILE A 227 -9.53 1.68 13.01
CA ILE A 227 -9.39 0.52 13.88
C ILE A 227 -8.46 0.82 15.07
N ASN A 228 -8.51 -0.01 16.11
CA ASN A 228 -7.58 0.10 17.22
C ASN A 228 -6.21 -0.45 16.79
N LEU A 229 -5.30 0.45 16.42
CA LEU A 229 -3.94 0.10 16.04
C LEU A 229 -3.09 -0.19 17.27
N THR A 230 -2.21 -1.17 17.14
CA THR A 230 -1.16 -1.50 18.11
C THR A 230 0.20 -1.22 17.47
N ASN A 231 1.01 -0.38 18.08
CA ASN A 231 2.39 -0.16 17.67
C ASN A 231 3.22 -1.41 18.02
N PRO A 232 3.89 -2.06 17.04
CA PRO A 232 4.64 -3.31 17.28
C PRO A 232 5.87 -3.10 18.17
N GLY A 233 6.46 -1.90 18.18
CA GLY A 233 7.66 -1.61 18.96
C GLY A 233 7.38 -1.33 20.44
N THR A 234 6.27 -0.63 20.74
CA THR A 234 5.95 -0.14 22.10
C THR A 234 4.75 -0.85 22.73
N GLY A 235 3.91 -1.50 21.93
CA GLY A 235 2.63 -2.07 22.37
C GLY A 235 1.54 -1.02 22.63
N ALA A 236 1.82 0.26 22.40
CA ALA A 236 0.84 1.33 22.56
C ALA A 236 -0.34 1.13 21.62
N GLN A 237 -1.55 1.35 22.14
CA GLN A 237 -2.79 1.17 21.39
C GLN A 237 -3.52 2.49 21.22
N GLY A 238 -4.15 2.66 20.05
CA GLY A 238 -4.95 3.84 19.76
C GLY A 238 -5.76 3.68 18.48
N TYR A 239 -6.95 4.28 18.43
CA TYR A 239 -7.79 4.28 17.25
C TYR A 239 -7.23 5.22 16.19
N ASP A 240 -6.94 4.67 15.01
CA ASP A 240 -6.37 5.42 13.90
C ASP A 240 -6.66 4.75 12.55
N LYS A 241 -6.26 5.37 11.44
CA LYS A 241 -6.36 4.79 10.10
C LYS A 241 -5.40 3.62 9.92
N LEU A 242 -5.85 2.55 9.30
CA LEU A 242 -5.01 1.40 8.96
C LEU A 242 -3.74 1.80 8.17
N THR A 243 -3.85 2.78 7.25
CA THR A 243 -2.70 3.25 6.46
C THR A 243 -1.55 3.77 7.34
N HIS A 244 -1.84 4.33 8.52
CA HIS A 244 -0.83 4.84 9.44
C HIS A 244 -0.04 3.72 10.13
N ALA A 245 -0.58 2.49 10.21
CA ALA A 245 0.18 1.34 10.72
C ALA A 245 1.45 1.06 9.92
N GLY A 246 1.47 1.40 8.62
CA GLY A 246 2.64 1.28 7.76
C GLY A 246 3.80 2.22 8.12
N GLN A 247 3.55 3.26 8.91
CA GLN A 247 4.61 4.13 9.45
C GLN A 247 5.53 3.39 10.43
N TRP A 248 5.02 2.32 11.06
CA TRP A 248 5.82 1.41 11.89
C TRP A 248 6.43 0.25 11.10
N GLY A 249 6.58 0.40 9.79
CA GLY A 249 7.03 -0.65 8.90
C GLY A 249 5.92 -1.61 8.47
N ILE A 250 6.32 -2.65 7.74
CA ILE A 250 5.37 -3.66 7.25
C ILE A 250 4.75 -4.46 8.41
N GLU A 251 5.49 -4.61 9.51
CA GLU A 251 5.07 -5.31 10.73
C GLU A 251 3.88 -4.63 11.38
N GLY A 252 3.88 -3.31 11.39
CA GLY A 252 2.75 -2.53 11.90
C GLY A 252 1.47 -2.86 11.15
N SER A 253 1.52 -2.91 9.83
CA SER A 253 0.37 -3.30 9.02
C SER A 253 -0.03 -4.76 9.23
N ILE A 254 0.95 -5.69 9.26
CA ILE A 254 0.72 -7.12 9.49
C ILE A 254 0.03 -7.35 10.83
N LEU A 255 0.61 -6.83 11.93
CA LEU A 255 0.07 -6.99 13.28
C LEU A 255 -1.39 -6.53 13.36
N ASN A 256 -1.68 -5.37 12.78
CA ASN A 256 -3.01 -4.79 12.89
C ASN A 256 -4.05 -5.48 11.99
N LEU A 257 -3.65 -6.00 10.83
CA LEU A 257 -4.51 -6.85 10.00
C LEU A 257 -4.75 -8.23 10.62
N GLN A 258 -3.73 -8.83 11.24
CA GLN A 258 -3.89 -10.07 12.01
C GLN A 258 -4.89 -9.90 13.15
N ASN A 259 -4.79 -8.79 13.90
CA ASN A 259 -5.73 -8.47 14.97
C ASN A 259 -7.15 -8.21 14.44
N LEU A 260 -7.28 -7.52 13.31
CA LEU A 260 -8.58 -7.21 12.71
C LEU A 260 -9.30 -8.48 12.25
N TYR A 261 -8.59 -9.37 11.56
CA TYR A 261 -9.18 -10.54 10.91
C TYR A 261 -9.05 -11.84 11.70
N ASP A 262 -8.36 -11.83 12.85
CA ASP A 262 -8.04 -13.04 13.63
C ASP A 262 -7.41 -14.12 12.73
N LEU A 263 -6.39 -13.72 11.95
CA LEU A 263 -5.79 -14.50 10.90
C LEU A 263 -4.27 -14.35 10.93
N ASN A 264 -3.55 -15.49 10.91
CA ASN A 264 -2.09 -15.42 10.76
C ASN A 264 -1.69 -15.05 9.34
N ILE A 265 -0.75 -14.13 9.18
CA ILE A 265 -0.16 -13.72 7.91
C ILE A 265 1.23 -14.35 7.83
N ASP A 266 1.42 -15.25 6.86
CA ASP A 266 2.65 -16.04 6.72
C ASP A 266 3.74 -15.27 5.94
N TYR A 267 3.32 -14.53 4.92
CA TYR A 267 4.22 -13.78 4.05
C TYR A 267 3.68 -12.38 3.75
N TYR A 268 4.56 -11.52 3.23
CA TYR A 268 4.14 -10.25 2.66
C TYR A 268 4.78 -9.99 1.30
N VAL A 269 4.14 -9.10 0.55
CA VAL A 269 4.67 -8.48 -0.67
C VAL A 269 4.45 -6.99 -0.54
N LYS A 270 5.52 -6.21 -0.54
CA LYS A 270 5.48 -4.75 -0.56
C LYS A 270 5.89 -4.26 -1.95
N ILE A 271 5.08 -3.39 -2.53
CA ILE A 271 5.26 -2.85 -3.89
C ILE A 271 4.90 -1.36 -3.90
N ASN A 272 5.53 -0.60 -4.79
CA ASN A 272 5.17 0.78 -5.07
C ASN A 272 4.66 0.97 -6.51
N PHE A 273 4.36 2.20 -6.91
CA PHE A 273 3.84 2.52 -8.24
C PHE A 273 4.77 2.07 -9.36
N THR A 274 6.06 2.41 -9.26
CA THR A 274 7.07 2.01 -10.26
C THR A 274 7.16 0.50 -10.39
N GLY A 275 7.09 -0.22 -9.27
CA GLY A 275 7.07 -1.68 -9.25
C GLY A 275 5.83 -2.27 -9.94
N CYS A 276 4.66 -1.70 -9.70
CA CYS A 276 3.42 -2.14 -10.33
C CYS A 276 3.49 -2.00 -11.86
N GLU A 277 3.90 -0.83 -12.36
CA GLU A 277 4.07 -0.59 -13.81
C GLU A 277 5.08 -1.55 -14.40
N THR A 278 6.25 -1.70 -13.76
CA THR A 278 7.34 -2.55 -14.24
C THR A 278 6.92 -4.02 -14.33
N ILE A 279 6.18 -4.55 -13.33
CA ILE A 279 5.66 -5.92 -13.34
C ILE A 279 4.72 -6.12 -14.52
N VAL A 280 3.74 -5.23 -14.69
CA VAL A 280 2.74 -5.34 -15.75
C VAL A 280 3.38 -5.27 -17.13
N ASP A 281 4.34 -4.38 -17.35
CA ASP A 281 5.05 -4.24 -18.62
C ASP A 281 5.93 -5.45 -18.92
N ALA A 282 6.62 -6.00 -17.90
CA ALA A 282 7.39 -7.24 -18.03
C ALA A 282 6.52 -8.46 -18.36
N LEU A 283 5.28 -8.49 -17.88
CA LEU A 283 4.26 -9.47 -18.26
C LEU A 283 3.75 -9.28 -19.70
N GLY A 284 4.05 -8.14 -20.33
CA GLY A 284 3.55 -7.74 -21.65
C GLY A 284 2.09 -7.29 -21.60
N GLY A 285 1.70 -6.63 -20.52
CA GLY A 285 0.35 -6.17 -20.26
C GLY A 285 -0.55 -7.21 -19.61
N VAL A 286 -1.67 -6.75 -19.07
CA VAL A 286 -2.70 -7.56 -18.43
C VAL A 286 -4.09 -7.21 -18.99
N THR A 287 -5.02 -8.15 -18.90
CA THR A 287 -6.43 -7.94 -19.26
C THR A 287 -7.23 -7.74 -17.98
N ILE A 288 -7.64 -6.50 -17.70
CA ILE A 288 -8.41 -6.17 -16.50
C ILE A 288 -9.90 -6.20 -16.84
N ASN A 289 -10.67 -6.99 -16.10
CA ASN A 289 -12.13 -6.98 -16.19
C ASN A 289 -12.70 -5.89 -15.26
N SER A 290 -13.17 -4.79 -15.86
CA SER A 290 -13.76 -3.67 -15.13
C SER A 290 -15.24 -3.86 -14.90
N SER A 291 -15.70 -3.60 -13.67
CA SER A 291 -17.15 -3.58 -13.34
C SER A 291 -17.82 -2.23 -13.66
N VAL A 292 -17.05 -1.22 -14.02
CA VAL A 292 -17.53 0.16 -14.25
C VAL A 292 -16.91 0.77 -15.50
N ASP A 293 -17.67 1.65 -16.16
CA ASP A 293 -17.21 2.47 -17.28
C ASP A 293 -16.75 3.83 -16.74
N PHE A 294 -15.50 4.23 -17.03
CA PHE A 294 -14.98 5.52 -16.55
C PHE A 294 -13.75 5.98 -17.35
N VAL A 295 -13.43 7.26 -17.19
CA VAL A 295 -12.17 7.87 -17.65
C VAL A 295 -11.41 8.35 -16.44
N ASN A 296 -10.14 7.96 -16.30
CA ASN A 296 -9.34 8.41 -15.15
C ASN A 296 -9.10 9.92 -15.16
N GLY A 297 -9.01 10.51 -13.97
CA GLY A 297 -8.57 11.88 -13.75
C GLY A 297 -7.06 12.05 -13.93
N LEU A 298 -6.61 13.30 -14.05
CA LEU A 298 -5.17 13.62 -14.16
C LEU A 298 -4.40 13.38 -12.84
N GLU A 299 -5.10 13.22 -11.72
CA GLU A 299 -4.49 12.83 -10.44
C GLU A 299 -4.09 11.34 -10.43
N ALA A 300 -4.80 10.51 -11.20
CA ALA A 300 -4.48 9.08 -11.30
C ALA A 300 -3.31 8.81 -12.26
N ALA A 301 -3.25 9.54 -13.39
CA ALA A 301 -2.16 9.50 -14.36
C ALA A 301 -2.14 10.78 -15.20
N PRO A 302 -0.98 11.17 -15.76
CA PRO A 302 -0.89 12.34 -16.64
C PRO A 302 -1.68 12.16 -17.95
N THR A 303 -1.90 10.90 -18.36
CA THR A 303 -2.68 10.53 -19.55
C THR A 303 -4.09 10.07 -19.15
N ARG A 304 -5.11 10.48 -19.89
CA ARG A 304 -6.48 10.02 -19.70
C ARG A 304 -6.75 8.79 -20.53
N TYR A 305 -7.15 7.72 -19.86
CA TYR A 305 -7.57 6.45 -20.46
C TYR A 305 -9.05 6.22 -20.23
N HIS A 306 -9.73 5.59 -21.18
CA HIS A 306 -11.12 5.17 -21.04
C HIS A 306 -11.16 3.66 -20.79
N TYR A 307 -11.76 3.26 -19.68
CA TYR A 307 -12.00 1.88 -19.28
C TYR A 307 -13.47 1.56 -19.46
N VAL A 308 -13.78 0.48 -20.17
CA VAL A 308 -15.16 0.02 -20.41
C VAL A 308 -15.52 -1.12 -19.47
N ILE A 309 -16.81 -1.35 -19.24
CA ILE A 309 -17.27 -2.55 -18.53
C ILE A 309 -16.83 -3.80 -19.30
N GLY A 310 -16.25 -4.76 -18.59
CA GLY A 310 -15.65 -5.97 -19.17
C GLY A 310 -14.14 -5.83 -19.35
N ASP A 311 -13.59 -6.52 -20.33
CA ASP A 311 -12.16 -6.69 -20.53
C ASP A 311 -11.49 -5.47 -21.14
N ASN A 312 -10.40 -5.00 -20.50
CA ASN A 312 -9.55 -3.90 -20.93
C ASN A 312 -8.09 -4.37 -20.99
N GLU A 313 -7.47 -4.29 -22.16
CA GLU A 313 -6.04 -4.57 -22.32
C GLU A 313 -5.24 -3.37 -21.81
N CYS A 314 -4.45 -3.57 -20.76
CA CYS A 314 -3.72 -2.52 -20.05
C CYS A 314 -2.22 -2.81 -20.01
N ASN A 315 -1.40 -1.81 -20.32
CA ASN A 315 0.03 -1.77 -19.99
C ASN A 315 0.23 -1.31 -18.52
N GLY A 316 1.48 -1.11 -18.10
CA GLY A 316 1.81 -0.69 -16.73
C GLY A 316 1.15 0.62 -16.33
N GLU A 317 1.34 1.70 -17.12
CA GLU A 317 0.76 3.02 -16.84
C GLU A 317 -0.78 2.97 -16.79
N GLN A 318 -1.41 2.27 -17.73
CA GLN A 318 -2.87 2.10 -17.74
C GLN A 318 -3.36 1.32 -16.52
N THR A 319 -2.65 0.26 -16.13
CA THR A 319 -3.00 -0.53 -14.93
C THR A 319 -2.88 0.33 -13.68
N LEU A 320 -1.81 1.12 -13.55
CA LEU A 320 -1.62 2.01 -12.42
C LEU A 320 -2.71 3.09 -12.37
N ALA A 321 -3.02 3.72 -13.51
CA ALA A 321 -4.11 4.70 -13.62
C ALA A 321 -5.47 4.12 -13.20
N PHE A 322 -5.75 2.87 -13.60
CA PHE A 322 -6.95 2.12 -13.19
C PHE A 322 -7.01 1.91 -11.67
N CYS A 323 -5.88 1.56 -11.05
CA CYS A 323 -5.77 1.30 -9.62
C CYS A 323 -5.81 2.56 -8.74
N ARG A 324 -5.44 3.73 -9.30
CA ARG A 324 -5.36 5.00 -8.55
C ARG A 324 -6.63 5.82 -8.63
N GLU A 325 -7.47 5.59 -9.65
CA GLU A 325 -8.67 6.40 -9.85
C GLU A 325 -9.65 6.26 -8.69
N ARG A 326 -10.11 7.39 -8.17
CA ARG A 326 -11.13 7.51 -7.12
C ARG A 326 -12.16 8.60 -7.41
N ASN A 327 -11.75 9.67 -8.09
CA ASN A 327 -12.56 10.87 -8.26
C ASN A 327 -13.66 10.70 -9.33
N ALA A 328 -13.52 9.69 -10.19
CA ALA A 328 -14.54 9.32 -11.18
C ALA A 328 -15.74 8.60 -10.55
N PHE A 329 -15.67 8.20 -9.28
CA PHE A 329 -16.68 7.35 -8.63
C PHE A 329 -17.40 8.05 -7.49
N LEU A 330 -18.69 7.73 -7.30
CA LEU A 330 -19.48 8.26 -6.20
C LEU A 330 -19.01 7.73 -4.83
N ASP A 331 -18.57 6.48 -4.79
CA ASP A 331 -18.04 5.79 -3.61
C ASP A 331 -16.51 5.85 -3.52
N GLY A 332 -15.87 6.62 -4.40
CA GLY A 332 -14.48 7.04 -4.32
C GLY A 332 -13.48 5.93 -4.02
N ASP A 333 -12.99 5.94 -2.81
CA ASP A 333 -11.96 5.02 -2.33
C ASP A 333 -12.38 3.55 -2.33
N TYR A 334 -13.66 3.25 -2.14
CA TYR A 334 -14.16 1.87 -2.17
C TYR A 334 -14.12 1.28 -3.58
N GLN A 335 -14.47 2.07 -4.62
CA GLN A 335 -14.30 1.61 -6.01
C GLN A 335 -12.83 1.45 -6.35
N ARG A 336 -11.95 2.32 -5.86
CA ARG A 336 -10.51 2.16 -6.01
C ARG A 336 -10.04 0.81 -5.46
N GLY A 337 -10.48 0.42 -4.27
CA GLY A 337 -10.17 -0.89 -3.69
C GLY A 337 -10.63 -2.05 -4.58
N ARG A 338 -11.85 -1.99 -5.14
CA ARG A 338 -12.34 -3.01 -6.09
C ARG A 338 -11.53 -3.03 -7.39
N ASN A 339 -11.12 -1.87 -7.89
CA ASN A 339 -10.25 -1.78 -9.06
C ASN A 339 -8.88 -2.43 -8.80
N GLN A 340 -8.30 -2.23 -7.61
CA GLN A 340 -7.06 -2.87 -7.19
C GLN A 340 -7.19 -4.40 -7.14
N LEU A 341 -8.32 -4.92 -6.65
CA LEU A 341 -8.61 -6.37 -6.68
C LEU A 341 -8.72 -6.89 -8.11
N ALA A 342 -9.38 -6.17 -9.01
CA ALA A 342 -9.51 -6.56 -10.42
C ALA A 342 -8.15 -6.59 -11.13
N ALA A 343 -7.32 -5.57 -10.92
CA ALA A 343 -5.96 -5.52 -11.45
C ALA A 343 -5.07 -6.64 -10.90
N LEU A 344 -5.10 -6.89 -9.59
CA LEU A 344 -4.35 -7.97 -8.96
C LEU A 344 -4.80 -9.34 -9.47
N THR A 345 -6.11 -9.55 -9.64
CA THR A 345 -6.65 -10.76 -10.25
C THR A 345 -6.11 -10.97 -11.66
N ALA A 346 -6.06 -9.91 -12.47
CA ALA A 346 -5.50 -9.97 -13.84
C ALA A 346 -4.00 -10.30 -13.82
N ILE A 347 -3.23 -9.70 -12.89
CA ILE A 347 -1.81 -9.98 -12.71
C ILE A 347 -1.59 -11.44 -12.31
N ILE A 348 -2.32 -11.97 -11.33
CA ILE A 348 -2.21 -13.37 -10.88
C ILE A 348 -2.57 -14.33 -12.03
N ASN A 349 -3.64 -14.08 -12.76
CA ASN A 349 -4.02 -14.89 -13.91
C ASN A 349 -2.93 -14.91 -15.00
N LYS A 350 -2.29 -13.76 -15.24
CA LYS A 350 -1.19 -13.66 -16.19
C LYS A 350 0.05 -14.40 -15.70
N LEU A 351 0.46 -14.23 -14.44
CA LEU A 351 1.59 -14.89 -13.81
C LEU A 351 1.45 -16.42 -13.80
N THR A 352 0.24 -16.92 -13.61
CA THR A 352 -0.04 -18.37 -13.55
C THR A 352 -0.29 -19.00 -14.92
N SER A 353 -0.29 -18.19 -15.99
CA SER A 353 -0.50 -18.67 -17.37
C SER A 353 0.75 -19.37 -17.94
N PRO A 354 0.58 -20.39 -18.82
CA PRO A 354 1.72 -21.06 -19.47
C PRO A 354 2.61 -20.10 -20.29
N ALA A 355 2.05 -19.00 -20.80
CA ALA A 355 2.78 -18.03 -21.62
C ALA A 355 3.86 -17.26 -20.84
N ILE A 356 3.73 -17.16 -19.51
CA ILE A 356 4.70 -16.44 -18.66
C ILE A 356 6.05 -17.15 -18.56
N LEU A 357 6.07 -18.47 -18.78
CA LEU A 357 7.28 -19.27 -18.67
C LEU A 357 8.43 -18.77 -19.54
N ALA A 358 8.09 -18.30 -20.75
CA ALA A 358 9.08 -17.74 -21.66
C ALA A 358 9.60 -16.35 -21.21
N LYS A 359 8.86 -15.67 -20.34
CA LYS A 359 9.17 -14.30 -19.88
C LYS A 359 9.60 -14.23 -18.42
N TYR A 360 9.57 -15.35 -17.70
CA TYR A 360 9.78 -15.38 -16.24
C TYR A 360 11.15 -14.82 -15.84
N SER A 361 12.23 -15.13 -16.59
CA SER A 361 13.55 -14.57 -16.33
C SER A 361 13.60 -13.04 -16.50
N ALA A 362 12.98 -12.52 -17.57
CA ALA A 362 12.93 -11.09 -17.80
C ALA A 362 12.08 -10.37 -16.74
N LEU A 363 11.00 -11.00 -16.29
CA LEU A 363 10.18 -10.50 -15.18
C LEU A 363 11.00 -10.39 -13.89
N LEU A 364 11.67 -11.46 -13.50
CA LEU A 364 12.50 -11.47 -12.29
C LEU A 364 13.60 -10.39 -12.33
N ASP A 365 14.27 -10.24 -13.47
CA ASP A 365 15.30 -9.21 -13.66
C ASP A 365 14.75 -7.78 -13.50
N SER A 366 13.49 -7.57 -13.90
CA SER A 366 12.87 -6.24 -13.89
C SER A 366 12.37 -5.83 -12.50
N VAL A 367 11.98 -6.79 -11.66
CA VAL A 367 11.28 -6.49 -10.39
C VAL A 367 12.15 -6.60 -9.14
N GLY A 368 13.42 -7.06 -9.29
CA GLY A 368 14.29 -7.39 -8.16
C GLY A 368 14.52 -6.27 -7.14
N ASP A 369 14.46 -5.00 -7.58
CA ASP A 369 14.63 -3.82 -6.72
C ASP A 369 13.28 -3.09 -6.44
N MET A 370 12.16 -3.61 -6.99
CA MET A 370 10.84 -2.96 -6.97
C MET A 370 9.79 -3.75 -6.21
N LEU A 371 10.16 -4.87 -5.60
CA LEU A 371 9.30 -5.76 -4.83
C LEU A 371 10.07 -6.32 -3.64
N TYR A 372 9.51 -6.16 -2.44
CA TYR A 372 10.07 -6.73 -1.21
C TYR A 372 9.14 -7.80 -0.66
N THR A 373 9.72 -8.93 -0.23
CA THR A 373 8.98 -10.05 0.37
C THR A 373 9.87 -10.80 1.36
N ASN A 374 9.27 -11.34 2.42
CA ASN A 374 9.92 -12.30 3.32
C ASN A 374 9.72 -13.76 2.86
N MET A 375 9.03 -14.01 1.72
CA MET A 375 8.87 -15.36 1.22
C MET A 375 10.22 -15.90 0.74
N PRO A 376 10.70 -17.05 1.29
CA PRO A 376 11.97 -17.64 0.87
C PRO A 376 12.00 -17.98 -0.63
N VAL A 377 13.18 -17.85 -1.24
CA VAL A 377 13.41 -18.22 -2.65
C VAL A 377 12.97 -19.66 -2.95
N SER A 378 13.21 -20.57 -2.01
CA SER A 378 12.77 -21.96 -2.09
C SER A 378 11.27 -22.11 -2.29
N ASP A 379 10.48 -21.28 -1.57
CA ASP A 379 9.02 -21.33 -1.60
C ASP A 379 8.47 -20.72 -2.88
N ILE A 380 9.01 -19.58 -3.30
CA ILE A 380 8.69 -18.96 -4.60
C ILE A 380 8.99 -19.95 -5.74
N THR A 381 10.17 -20.58 -5.71
CA THR A 381 10.59 -21.59 -6.69
C THR A 381 9.66 -22.81 -6.68
N SER A 382 9.22 -23.23 -5.48
CA SER A 382 8.29 -24.36 -5.31
C SER A 382 6.93 -24.06 -5.90
N LEU A 383 6.37 -22.86 -5.69
CA LEU A 383 5.10 -22.41 -6.28
C LEU A 383 5.18 -22.39 -7.80
N VAL A 384 6.27 -21.84 -8.35
CA VAL A 384 6.50 -21.79 -9.81
C VAL A 384 6.59 -23.20 -10.39
N LYS A 385 7.38 -24.10 -9.78
CA LYS A 385 7.47 -25.50 -10.24
C LYS A 385 6.15 -26.24 -10.11
N GLY A 386 5.39 -26.00 -9.03
CA GLY A 386 4.05 -26.55 -8.83
C GLY A 386 3.06 -26.10 -9.90
N GLN A 387 3.11 -24.84 -10.31
CA GLN A 387 2.27 -24.31 -11.41
C GLN A 387 2.69 -24.90 -12.75
N LEU A 388 3.99 -25.07 -13.02
CA LEU A 388 4.52 -25.69 -14.22
C LEU A 388 4.12 -27.17 -14.36
N ALA A 389 4.20 -27.91 -13.25
CA ALA A 389 3.85 -29.33 -13.22
C ALA A 389 2.34 -29.55 -13.35
N ASN A 390 1.53 -28.59 -12.94
CA ASN A 390 0.08 -28.69 -12.96
C ASN A 390 -0.53 -27.33 -13.38
N SER A 391 -0.64 -27.12 -14.69
CA SER A 391 -1.10 -25.88 -15.33
C SER A 391 -2.61 -25.60 -15.19
N ARG A 392 -3.32 -26.22 -14.23
CA ARG A 392 -4.72 -25.88 -13.96
C ARG A 392 -4.85 -24.42 -13.50
N SER A 393 -5.94 -23.78 -13.89
CA SER A 393 -6.29 -22.44 -13.43
C SER A 393 -6.55 -22.39 -11.91
N TRP A 394 -6.35 -21.22 -11.35
CA TRP A 394 -6.75 -20.89 -9.99
C TRP A 394 -8.17 -20.33 -9.99
N ASN A 395 -8.95 -20.68 -8.98
CA ASN A 395 -10.22 -20.01 -8.69
C ASN A 395 -9.93 -18.80 -7.80
N ILE A 396 -9.91 -17.61 -8.43
CA ILE A 396 -9.62 -16.35 -7.73
C ILE A 396 -10.95 -15.67 -7.43
N GLN A 397 -11.19 -15.43 -6.15
CA GLN A 397 -12.36 -14.74 -5.63
C GLN A 397 -11.95 -13.46 -4.92
N THR A 398 -12.80 -12.47 -4.88
CA THR A 398 -12.52 -11.16 -4.29
C THR A 398 -13.57 -10.79 -3.27
N TYR A 399 -13.14 -10.08 -2.22
CA TYR A 399 -14.01 -9.53 -1.20
C TYR A 399 -13.53 -8.14 -0.78
N SER A 400 -14.47 -7.20 -0.64
CA SER A 400 -14.17 -5.83 -0.17
C SER A 400 -14.91 -5.58 1.13
N THR A 401 -14.18 -5.26 2.19
CA THR A 401 -14.77 -4.89 3.48
C THR A 401 -15.46 -3.54 3.36
N GLY A 402 -16.75 -3.49 3.65
CA GLY A 402 -17.56 -2.28 3.58
C GLY A 402 -17.38 -1.39 4.80
N ALA A 403 -17.63 -0.11 4.62
CA ALA A 403 -17.52 0.89 5.68
C ALA A 403 -18.35 2.14 5.33
N GLU A 404 -18.55 3.03 6.31
CA GLU A 404 -19.08 4.37 6.07
C GLU A 404 -18.07 5.47 6.44
N PRO A 405 -18.08 6.61 5.73
CA PRO A 405 -17.18 7.72 6.03
C PRO A 405 -17.59 8.46 7.29
N ASP A 406 -16.60 8.86 8.09
CA ASP A 406 -16.77 9.71 9.28
C ASP A 406 -15.54 10.60 9.48
N SER A 407 -15.53 11.43 10.50
CA SER A 407 -14.38 12.20 10.97
C SER A 407 -14.08 11.85 12.42
N ARG A 408 -12.88 11.36 12.68
CA ARG A 408 -12.44 10.90 14.01
C ARG A 408 -11.06 11.42 14.36
N LEU A 409 -10.79 11.50 15.68
CA LEU A 409 -9.45 11.75 16.17
C LEU A 409 -8.59 10.52 15.88
N CYS A 410 -7.61 10.67 15.00
CA CYS A 410 -6.55 9.69 14.78
C CYS A 410 -5.54 9.83 15.90
N GLN A 411 -5.51 8.87 16.84
CA GLN A 411 -4.79 9.02 18.11
C GLN A 411 -3.27 8.97 17.93
N HIS A 412 -2.76 8.15 17.01
CA HIS A 412 -1.33 8.11 16.69
C HIS A 412 -0.90 9.27 15.79
N PHE A 413 -1.85 9.86 15.05
CA PHE A 413 -1.59 11.04 14.23
C PHE A 413 -1.82 12.35 15.00
N GLY A 414 -2.64 12.34 16.05
CA GLY A 414 -2.90 13.48 16.93
C GLY A 414 -3.87 14.53 16.38
N SER A 415 -4.65 14.25 15.33
CA SER A 415 -5.63 15.18 14.78
C SER A 415 -6.88 14.48 14.23
N TYR A 416 -7.96 15.26 14.02
CA TYR A 416 -9.17 14.76 13.38
C TYR A 416 -8.97 14.57 11.88
N ARG A 417 -9.32 13.39 11.38
CA ARG A 417 -9.19 13.02 9.96
C ARG A 417 -10.46 12.37 9.45
N SER A 418 -10.67 12.45 8.13
CA SER A 418 -11.64 11.61 7.45
C SER A 418 -11.22 10.16 7.58
N VAL A 419 -12.14 9.30 8.01
CA VAL A 419 -11.90 7.87 8.28
C VAL A 419 -13.03 7.03 7.69
N SER A 420 -12.81 5.72 7.60
CA SER A 420 -13.79 4.72 7.18
C SER A 420 -14.15 3.83 8.36
N LEU A 421 -15.37 3.92 8.86
CA LEU A 421 -15.87 3.08 9.95
C LEU A 421 -16.37 1.74 9.37
N LEU A 422 -15.64 0.66 9.64
CA LEU A 422 -15.95 -0.66 9.10
C LEU A 422 -17.29 -1.21 9.61
N TYR A 423 -18.02 -1.91 8.75
CA TYR A 423 -19.18 -2.69 9.15
C TYR A 423 -18.72 -4.00 9.81
N GLN A 424 -19.23 -4.26 11.01
CA GLN A 424 -18.88 -5.46 11.78
C GLN A 424 -19.22 -6.75 11.01
N ALA A 425 -20.38 -6.78 10.35
CA ALA A 425 -20.81 -7.93 9.57
C ALA A 425 -19.83 -8.26 8.44
N ASP A 426 -19.33 -7.24 7.73
CA ASP A 426 -18.39 -7.44 6.64
C ASP A 426 -17.03 -7.98 7.12
N VAL A 427 -16.55 -7.48 8.26
CA VAL A 427 -15.32 -8.02 8.88
C VAL A 427 -15.50 -9.47 9.31
N ASP A 428 -16.67 -9.81 9.91
CA ASP A 428 -16.96 -11.17 10.36
C ASP A 428 -17.12 -12.15 9.17
N ILE A 429 -17.76 -11.71 8.08
CA ILE A 429 -17.85 -12.50 6.84
C ILE A 429 -16.45 -12.68 6.22
N ALA A 430 -15.61 -11.64 6.19
CA ALA A 430 -14.23 -11.77 5.70
C ALA A 430 -13.44 -12.85 6.46
N LYS A 431 -13.58 -12.88 7.80
CA LYS A 431 -12.96 -13.92 8.65
C LYS A 431 -13.46 -15.31 8.27
N GLN A 432 -14.77 -15.46 8.05
CA GLN A 432 -15.38 -16.74 7.70
C GLN A 432 -14.93 -17.21 6.30
N LEU A 433 -14.91 -16.31 5.31
CA LEU A 433 -14.44 -16.59 3.96
C LEU A 433 -12.98 -17.04 3.97
N ALA A 434 -12.09 -16.34 4.70
CA ALA A 434 -10.69 -16.73 4.85
C ALA A 434 -10.56 -18.12 5.47
N LYS A 435 -11.34 -18.41 6.52
CA LYS A 435 -11.37 -19.70 7.20
C LYS A 435 -11.84 -20.83 6.27
N LYS A 436 -12.83 -20.58 5.41
CA LYS A 436 -13.29 -21.55 4.40
C LYS A 436 -12.18 -21.91 3.42
N ILE A 437 -11.44 -20.91 2.90
CA ILE A 437 -10.27 -21.16 2.03
C ILE A 437 -9.24 -22.03 2.79
N ILE A 438 -8.88 -21.65 4.01
CA ILE A 438 -7.89 -22.39 4.81
C ILE A 438 -8.32 -23.83 5.05
N ASN A 439 -9.61 -24.08 5.27
CA ASN A 439 -10.16 -25.43 5.44
C ASN A 439 -10.27 -26.23 4.13
N GLY A 440 -10.07 -25.59 2.97
CA GLY A 440 -10.21 -26.21 1.66
C GLY A 440 -11.66 -26.36 1.18
N ASP A 441 -12.59 -25.62 1.77
CA ASP A 441 -14.00 -25.62 1.35
C ASP A 441 -14.11 -25.04 -0.07
N ILE A 442 -14.97 -25.63 -0.91
CA ILE A 442 -15.28 -25.11 -2.23
C ILE A 442 -16.60 -24.32 -2.15
N PHE A 443 -16.56 -23.04 -2.46
CA PHE A 443 -17.70 -22.14 -2.37
C PHE A 443 -17.56 -20.98 -3.36
N ASP A 444 -18.64 -20.22 -3.58
CA ASP A 444 -18.63 -18.90 -4.22
C ASP A 444 -18.71 -17.83 -3.13
N ALA A 445 -17.77 -16.87 -3.16
CA ALA A 445 -17.66 -15.85 -2.12
C ALA A 445 -18.83 -14.86 -2.14
N GLN A 446 -19.37 -14.54 -3.33
CA GLN A 446 -20.51 -13.63 -3.45
C GLN A 446 -21.80 -14.31 -2.97
N GLU A 447 -22.03 -15.56 -3.38
CA GLU A 447 -23.20 -16.33 -2.92
C GLU A 447 -23.17 -16.52 -1.40
N TYR A 448 -21.99 -16.82 -0.84
CA TYR A 448 -21.80 -16.93 0.61
C TYR A 448 -22.08 -15.60 1.32
N TYR A 449 -21.56 -14.48 0.77
CA TYR A 449 -21.84 -13.15 1.31
C TYR A 449 -23.33 -12.85 1.33
N ASP A 450 -24.02 -13.05 0.21
CA ASP A 450 -25.46 -12.78 0.08
C ASP A 450 -26.29 -13.61 1.07
N GLU A 451 -25.90 -14.85 1.31
CA GLU A 451 -26.54 -15.71 2.31
C GLU A 451 -26.30 -15.21 3.73
N GLU A 452 -25.04 -14.96 4.12
CA GLU A 452 -24.69 -14.57 5.50
C GLU A 452 -25.21 -13.16 5.85
N ILE A 453 -25.06 -12.19 4.94
CA ILE A 453 -25.54 -10.82 5.19
C ILE A 453 -27.07 -10.78 5.36
N SER A 454 -27.80 -11.66 4.69
CA SER A 454 -29.26 -11.78 4.82
C SER A 454 -29.72 -12.22 6.23
N LYS A 455 -28.84 -12.88 7.00
CA LYS A 455 -29.08 -13.35 8.37
C LYS A 455 -28.79 -12.27 9.41
N VAL A 456 -28.08 -11.21 9.03
CA VAL A 456 -27.67 -10.13 9.93
C VAL A 456 -28.79 -9.13 10.11
N SER A 457 -29.23 -8.88 11.33
CA SER A 457 -30.32 -7.92 11.64
C SER A 457 -29.92 -6.46 11.39
N ASN A 458 -28.64 -6.12 11.46
CA ASN A 458 -28.09 -4.79 11.17
C ASN A 458 -26.82 -4.92 10.30
N PRO A 459 -26.96 -5.09 8.97
CA PRO A 459 -25.83 -5.30 8.07
C PRO A 459 -24.81 -4.16 8.07
N THR A 460 -25.26 -2.93 8.29
CA THR A 460 -24.42 -1.72 8.35
C THR A 460 -24.08 -1.33 9.79
N GLY A 461 -24.21 -2.25 10.74
CA GLY A 461 -23.78 -2.03 12.12
C GLY A 461 -22.27 -1.85 12.19
N LEU A 462 -21.83 -0.72 12.75
CA LEU A 462 -20.42 -0.38 12.85
C LEU A 462 -19.71 -1.25 13.90
N MET A 463 -18.43 -1.47 13.69
CA MET A 463 -17.55 -2.04 14.71
C MET A 463 -17.60 -1.19 15.98
N SER A 464 -17.52 -1.87 17.15
CA SER A 464 -17.59 -1.19 18.45
C SER A 464 -16.41 -0.21 18.60
N LEU A 465 -16.74 1.06 18.75
CA LEU A 465 -15.79 2.13 19.03
C LEU A 465 -15.86 2.55 20.51
N PRO A 466 -14.76 3.05 21.11
CA PRO A 466 -14.84 3.61 22.44
C PRO A 466 -15.82 4.77 22.51
N ASN A 467 -16.56 4.88 23.62
CA ASN A 467 -17.52 5.97 23.85
C ASN A 467 -16.80 7.32 23.95
N THR A 468 -16.65 8.02 22.85
CA THR A 468 -16.10 9.40 22.79
C THR A 468 -17.24 10.43 22.90
N SER A 469 -18.00 10.39 24.00
CA SER A 469 -19.29 11.08 24.12
C SER A 469 -19.23 12.60 24.38
N LYS A 470 -18.11 13.29 24.27
CA LYS A 470 -18.03 14.74 24.57
C LYS A 470 -17.75 15.68 23.38
N HIS A 471 -17.38 15.19 22.20
CA HIS A 471 -17.01 16.07 21.07
C HIS A 471 -17.93 16.03 19.84
N GLN A 472 -18.87 15.07 19.76
CA GLN A 472 -19.78 14.95 18.60
C GLN A 472 -20.69 16.17 18.36
N ALA A 473 -20.98 16.97 19.38
CA ALA A 473 -21.87 18.15 19.25
C ALA A 473 -21.21 19.36 18.59
N LEU A 474 -19.88 19.48 18.66
CA LEU A 474 -19.14 20.62 18.09
C LEU A 474 -18.77 20.41 16.61
N THR A 475 -18.52 19.15 16.22
CA THR A 475 -18.05 18.81 14.86
C THR A 475 -19.15 18.89 13.81
N LYS A 476 -20.39 18.50 14.13
CA LYS A 476 -21.55 18.68 13.20
C LYS A 476 -21.82 20.14 12.86
N LYS A 477 -21.47 21.07 13.74
CA LYS A 477 -21.67 22.51 13.51
C LYS A 477 -20.52 23.12 12.66
N LYS A 478 -19.30 22.54 12.70
CA LYS A 478 -18.16 22.99 11.89
C LYS A 478 -18.15 22.41 10.46
N LEU A 479 -18.65 21.19 10.26
CA LEU A 479 -18.69 20.54 8.93
C LEU A 479 -19.74 21.16 7.97
N LEU A 480 -20.76 21.83 8.48
CA LEU A 480 -21.77 22.52 7.66
C LEU A 480 -21.32 23.93 7.15
N LEU A 481 -20.32 24.55 7.80
CA LEU A 481 -19.82 25.86 7.39
C LEU A 481 -18.81 25.84 6.21
N PRO A 482 -17.90 24.87 6.05
CA PRO A 482 -16.88 24.90 5.00
C PRO A 482 -17.46 24.75 3.59
N HIS A 483 -18.53 23.98 3.42
CA HIS A 483 -19.09 23.74 2.08
C HIS A 483 -19.68 25.02 1.44
N GLN A 484 -20.32 25.85 2.23
CA GLN A 484 -20.85 27.14 1.74
C GLN A 484 -19.74 28.17 1.50
N LEU A 485 -18.67 28.16 2.30
CA LEU A 485 -17.49 28.99 2.09
C LEU A 485 -16.67 28.56 0.87
N ARG A 486 -16.49 27.25 0.62
CA ARG A 486 -15.80 26.71 -0.57
C ARG A 486 -16.54 27.09 -1.87
N VAL A 487 -17.86 26.98 -1.90
CA VAL A 487 -18.65 27.41 -3.06
C VAL A 487 -18.52 28.92 -3.28
N HIS A 488 -18.42 29.72 -2.20
CA HIS A 488 -18.25 31.18 -2.32
C HIS A 488 -16.83 31.58 -2.74
N GLN A 489 -15.79 30.85 -2.29
CA GLN A 489 -14.39 31.05 -2.71
C GLN A 489 -14.16 30.60 -4.15
N GLN A 490 -14.71 29.45 -4.56
CA GLN A 490 -14.64 29.01 -5.97
C GLN A 490 -15.37 29.96 -6.91
N LEU A 491 -16.52 30.55 -6.50
CA LEU A 491 -17.23 31.55 -7.27
C LEU A 491 -16.47 32.89 -7.30
N SER A 492 -15.73 33.23 -6.24
CA SER A 492 -14.94 34.48 -6.20
C SER A 492 -13.63 34.34 -7.01
N SER A 493 -12.95 33.23 -6.97
CA SER A 493 -11.75 32.96 -7.79
C SER A 493 -12.09 32.84 -9.27
N SER A 494 -13.19 32.18 -9.63
CA SER A 494 -13.68 32.13 -11.01
C SER A 494 -14.08 33.54 -11.53
N ARG A 495 -14.62 34.42 -10.67
CA ARG A 495 -14.92 35.81 -11.02
C ARG A 495 -13.67 36.69 -11.19
N LEU A 496 -12.60 36.42 -10.43
CA LEU A 496 -11.31 37.09 -10.60
C LEU A 496 -10.60 36.66 -11.88
N GLN A 497 -10.59 35.35 -12.19
CA GLN A 497 -10.01 34.82 -13.44
C GLN A 497 -10.75 35.35 -14.67
N LEU A 498 -12.09 35.43 -14.63
CA LEU A 498 -12.90 36.02 -15.73
C LEU A 498 -12.64 37.51 -15.95
N LYS A 499 -12.18 38.27 -14.95
CA LYS A 499 -11.85 39.70 -15.11
C LYS A 499 -10.53 39.94 -15.84
N GLN A 500 -9.65 38.97 -15.92
CA GLN A 500 -8.31 39.09 -16.50
C GLN A 500 -8.19 38.55 -17.94
N LEU A 501 -9.24 37.97 -18.52
CA LEU A 501 -9.23 37.37 -19.86
C LEU A 501 -9.68 38.36 -20.95
N PRO A 502 -9.09 38.29 -22.18
CA PRO A 502 -9.55 39.04 -23.35
C PRO A 502 -11.00 38.67 -23.74
N HIS A 503 -11.71 39.60 -24.34
CA HIS A 503 -13.16 39.56 -24.56
C HIS A 503 -13.68 38.30 -25.30
N LEU A 504 -12.89 37.72 -26.21
CA LEU A 504 -13.25 36.47 -26.94
C LEU A 504 -13.18 35.20 -26.06
N GLN A 505 -12.22 35.12 -25.18
CA GLN A 505 -12.08 33.98 -24.27
C GLN A 505 -13.14 34.00 -23.14
N LYS A 506 -13.59 35.19 -22.75
CA LYS A 506 -14.70 35.36 -21.81
C LYS A 506 -16.02 34.77 -22.32
N GLN A 507 -16.32 34.93 -23.61
CA GLN A 507 -17.57 34.40 -24.19
C GLN A 507 -17.54 32.86 -24.30
N GLN A 508 -16.40 32.28 -24.61
CA GLN A 508 -16.26 30.81 -24.70
C GLN A 508 -16.34 30.14 -23.33
N GLN A 509 -15.74 30.71 -22.29
CA GLN A 509 -15.85 30.19 -20.93
C GLN A 509 -17.24 30.38 -20.30
N LEU A 510 -17.93 31.47 -20.58
CA LEU A 510 -19.31 31.66 -20.16
C LEU A 510 -20.28 30.66 -20.81
N GLN A 511 -20.07 30.30 -22.08
CA GLN A 511 -20.86 29.25 -22.73
C GLN A 511 -20.58 27.86 -22.14
N GLN A 512 -19.35 27.55 -21.77
CA GLN A 512 -19.01 26.28 -21.09
C GLN A 512 -19.57 26.19 -19.65
N LEU A 513 -19.67 27.33 -18.94
CA LEU A 513 -20.28 27.35 -17.60
C LEU A 513 -21.83 27.26 -17.65
N LEU A 514 -22.46 27.72 -18.72
CA LEU A 514 -23.92 27.66 -18.92
C LEU A 514 -24.39 26.27 -19.39
N HIS A 515 -23.49 25.39 -19.86
CA HIS A 515 -23.82 24.04 -20.32
C HIS A 515 -23.50 22.94 -19.28
N ARG A 516 -23.13 23.32 -18.04
CA ARG A 516 -23.09 22.33 -16.94
C ARG A 516 -24.51 22.15 -16.39
N PRO A 517 -25.03 20.92 -16.30
CA PRO A 517 -26.35 20.69 -15.72
C PRO A 517 -26.33 21.14 -14.26
N LEU A 518 -27.13 22.15 -13.94
CA LEU A 518 -27.50 22.53 -12.58
C LEU A 518 -28.28 21.35 -11.98
N LEU A 519 -27.63 20.57 -11.11
CA LEU A 519 -28.35 19.68 -10.19
C LEU A 519 -29.11 20.57 -9.21
N LEU A 520 -30.40 20.76 -9.49
CA LEU A 520 -31.38 21.26 -8.53
C LEU A 520 -31.47 20.27 -7.36
N ILE A 521 -30.90 20.64 -6.23
CA ILE A 521 -31.24 20.03 -4.95
C ILE A 521 -32.42 20.81 -4.42
N THR A 522 -33.59 20.19 -4.50
CA THR A 522 -34.78 20.58 -3.74
C THR A 522 -34.88 19.68 -2.52
N ILE A 523 -34.81 20.28 -1.30
CA ILE A 523 -35.20 19.86 0.05
C ILE A 523 -34.32 18.78 0.69
#